data_85ae76ef18dfb673cc2f85560e9da24b
#
_entry.id   85ae76ef18dfb673cc2f85560e9da24b
#
_cell.length_a   1.000
_cell.length_b   1.000
_cell.length_c   1.000
_cell.angle_alpha   90.00
_cell.angle_beta   90.00
_cell.angle_gamma   90.00
#
_symmetry.space_group_name_H-M   'P 1'
#
loop_
_entity.id
_entity.type
_entity.pdbx_description
1 polymer ?
#
loop_
_entity_poly.entity_id
_entity_poly.type
_entity_poly.pdbx_seq_one_letter_code
_entity_poly.pdbx_strand_id
1 'polypeptide(L)'
;PVGIFEALVERKKELKGVQIKTLHGPGFDIFGLDDQEHFSITTLYAGPATRGPLAEKIIDYAPWWVWGAHKALDEQRDGYELYDTTFVVVSEPNEHGYVCLGNITWDAKTSLKRARLRIAEVNPNKPRTFGDTWIHVSELDYFVPFESPLDMARSAGMYADPDPWDEPIARNVSSLIRDGDTLRIRKFSHT
;
A
#
# COMPACT_ATOMS: atom_id res chain seq x y z
N PRO A 1 -1.43 -3.36 -5.52
CA PRO A 1 -1.42 -4.06 -6.81
C PRO A 1 -2.52 -5.14 -6.84
N VAL A 2 -3.77 -4.73 -7.16
CA VAL A 2 -4.91 -5.66 -7.12
C VAL A 2 -4.82 -6.66 -8.25
N GLY A 3 -4.55 -6.24 -9.46
CA GLY A 3 -4.44 -7.13 -10.61
C GLY A 3 -3.34 -8.18 -10.47
N ILE A 4 -2.24 -7.82 -9.81
CA ILE A 4 -1.17 -8.79 -9.53
C ILE A 4 -1.63 -9.81 -8.49
N PHE A 5 -2.37 -9.40 -7.46
CA PHE A 5 -2.92 -10.35 -6.46
C PHE A 5 -3.96 -11.28 -7.08
N GLU A 6 -4.83 -10.78 -7.94
CA GLU A 6 -5.78 -11.61 -8.70
C GLU A 6 -5.03 -12.69 -9.51
N ALA A 7 -4.00 -12.31 -10.25
CA ALA A 7 -3.18 -13.25 -11.01
C ALA A 7 -2.45 -14.29 -10.13
N LEU A 8 -2.00 -13.91 -8.93
CA LEU A 8 -1.42 -14.86 -7.97
C LEU A 8 -2.44 -15.89 -7.51
N VAL A 9 -3.65 -15.47 -7.16
CA VAL A 9 -4.72 -16.37 -6.72
C VAL A 9 -5.18 -17.28 -7.85
N GLU A 10 -5.33 -16.79 -9.08
CA GLU A 10 -5.67 -17.61 -10.24
C GLU A 10 -4.64 -18.72 -10.49
N ARG A 11 -3.36 -18.43 -10.26
CA ARG A 11 -2.26 -19.36 -10.49
C ARG A 11 -1.77 -20.06 -9.21
N LYS A 12 -2.54 -20.02 -8.12
CA LYS A 12 -2.12 -20.56 -6.82
C LYS A 12 -1.62 -22.00 -6.86
N LYS A 13 -2.21 -22.84 -7.72
CA LYS A 13 -1.80 -24.26 -7.85
C LYS A 13 -0.36 -24.45 -8.35
N GLU A 14 0.22 -23.43 -8.98
CA GLU A 14 1.61 -23.41 -9.43
C GLU A 14 2.57 -22.89 -8.35
N LEU A 15 2.03 -22.36 -7.24
CA LEU A 15 2.77 -21.68 -6.19
C LEU A 15 2.66 -22.44 -4.87
N LYS A 16 3.74 -22.45 -4.10
CA LYS A 16 3.77 -23.07 -2.77
C LYS A 16 4.69 -22.30 -1.83
N GLY A 17 4.18 -22.01 -0.63
CA GLY A 17 4.98 -21.38 0.43
C GLY A 17 5.41 -19.96 0.12
N VAL A 18 4.62 -19.22 -0.67
CA VAL A 18 4.88 -17.80 -0.98
C VAL A 18 4.56 -16.95 0.24
N GLN A 19 5.54 -16.19 0.71
CA GLN A 19 5.35 -15.22 1.78
C GLN A 19 5.06 -13.84 1.20
N ILE A 20 3.91 -13.24 1.57
CA ILE A 20 3.51 -11.90 1.16
C ILE A 20 3.58 -10.98 2.38
N LYS A 21 4.46 -9.99 2.32
CA LYS A 21 4.55 -8.94 3.35
C LYS A 21 4.00 -7.63 2.80
N THR A 22 3.12 -6.99 3.54
CA THR A 22 2.48 -5.76 3.08
C THR A 22 2.24 -4.80 4.23
N LEU A 23 2.25 -3.51 3.94
CA LEU A 23 1.85 -2.49 4.90
C LEU A 23 0.34 -2.42 5.02
N HIS A 24 -0.33 -2.18 3.93
CA HIS A 24 -1.79 -2.19 3.81
C HIS A 24 -2.18 -1.99 2.33
N GLY A 25 -3.43 -2.22 2.01
CA GLY A 25 -3.98 -1.90 0.71
C GLY A 25 -5.30 -2.64 0.46
N PRO A 26 -6.03 -2.27 -0.58
CA PRO A 26 -7.16 -3.03 -1.07
C PRO A 26 -6.69 -4.35 -1.71
N GLY A 27 -7.61 -5.29 -1.86
CA GLY A 27 -7.39 -6.54 -2.58
C GLY A 27 -7.01 -7.73 -1.71
N PHE A 28 -7.11 -7.63 -0.37
CA PHE A 28 -6.91 -8.79 0.52
C PHE A 28 -8.15 -9.65 0.70
N ASP A 29 -9.29 -9.16 0.32
CA ASP A 29 -10.59 -9.85 0.29
C ASP A 29 -10.67 -10.96 -0.77
N ILE A 30 -9.71 -11.00 -1.69
CA ILE A 30 -9.59 -12.09 -2.68
C ILE A 30 -8.92 -13.35 -2.12
N PHE A 31 -8.21 -13.25 -0.99
CA PHE A 31 -7.58 -14.39 -0.36
C PHE A 31 -8.55 -15.06 0.63
N GLY A 32 -8.64 -16.39 0.57
CA GLY A 32 -9.45 -17.21 1.46
C GLY A 32 -8.61 -18.14 2.33
N LEU A 33 -9.29 -18.85 3.23
CA LEU A 33 -8.64 -19.87 4.08
C LEU A 33 -7.98 -20.98 3.26
N ASP A 34 -8.57 -21.34 2.12
CA ASP A 34 -8.04 -22.37 1.22
C ASP A 34 -6.75 -21.96 0.52
N ASP A 35 -6.38 -20.68 0.59
CA ASP A 35 -5.15 -20.17 -0.04
C ASP A 35 -3.94 -20.25 0.89
N GLN A 36 -4.14 -20.58 2.18
CA GLN A 36 -3.08 -20.60 3.20
C GLN A 36 -2.05 -21.72 2.98
N GLU A 37 -2.37 -22.76 2.21
CA GLU A 37 -1.38 -23.75 1.80
C GLU A 37 -0.40 -23.21 0.74
N HIS A 38 -0.79 -22.16 0.02
CA HIS A 38 -0.02 -21.52 -1.03
C HIS A 38 0.65 -20.24 -0.57
N PHE A 39 -0.07 -19.43 0.24
CA PHE A 39 0.34 -18.09 0.65
C PHE A 39 0.33 -17.92 2.17
N SER A 40 1.40 -17.36 2.71
CA SER A 40 1.46 -16.83 4.07
C SER A 40 1.51 -15.31 3.98
N ILE A 41 0.46 -14.64 4.45
CA ILE A 41 0.31 -13.19 4.28
C ILE A 41 0.45 -12.50 5.64
N THR A 42 1.35 -11.54 5.73
CA THR A 42 1.56 -10.74 6.95
C THR A 42 1.37 -9.27 6.63
N THR A 43 0.48 -8.60 7.38
CA THR A 43 0.30 -7.15 7.31
C THR A 43 0.97 -6.45 8.49
N LEU A 44 1.56 -5.29 8.22
CA LEU A 44 2.15 -4.43 9.27
C LEU A 44 1.16 -3.41 9.82
N TYR A 45 -0.03 -3.30 9.21
CA TYR A 45 -1.04 -2.32 9.59
C TYR A 45 -2.46 -2.89 9.52
N ALA A 46 -3.18 -2.90 10.64
CA ALA A 46 -4.56 -3.34 10.72
C ALA A 46 -5.54 -2.23 10.31
N GLY A 47 -5.62 -1.97 9.00
CA GLY A 47 -6.54 -1.01 8.40
C GLY A 47 -7.92 -1.60 8.05
N PRO A 48 -8.84 -0.78 7.52
CA PRO A 48 -10.17 -1.25 7.13
C PRO A 48 -10.15 -2.49 6.21
N ALA A 49 -9.29 -2.49 5.20
CA ALA A 49 -9.20 -3.59 4.23
C ALA A 49 -8.57 -4.88 4.79
N THR A 50 -7.91 -4.82 5.94
CA THR A 50 -7.23 -6.00 6.53
C THR A 50 -7.91 -6.52 7.80
N ARG A 51 -8.85 -5.76 8.40
CA ARG A 51 -9.52 -6.18 9.65
C ARG A 51 -10.37 -7.43 9.49
N GLY A 52 -11.12 -7.56 8.41
CA GLY A 52 -11.89 -8.77 8.09
C GLY A 52 -11.00 -10.00 7.96
N PRO A 53 -10.07 -10.01 7.01
CA PRO A 53 -9.11 -11.11 6.85
C PRO A 53 -8.30 -11.46 8.11
N LEU A 54 -7.97 -10.47 8.96
CA LEU A 54 -7.34 -10.73 10.26
C LEU A 54 -8.27 -11.43 11.24
N ALA A 55 -9.54 -10.99 11.32
CA ALA A 55 -10.53 -11.62 12.20
C ALA A 55 -10.82 -13.07 11.80
N GLU A 56 -10.79 -13.35 10.51
CA GLU A 56 -10.97 -14.68 9.92
C GLU A 56 -9.69 -15.52 9.90
N LYS A 57 -8.57 -14.96 10.38
CA LYS A 57 -7.24 -15.63 10.40
C LYS A 57 -6.73 -16.03 9.01
N ILE A 58 -7.13 -15.31 7.98
CA ILE A 58 -6.62 -15.49 6.62
C ILE A 58 -5.22 -14.89 6.50
N ILE A 59 -4.98 -13.78 7.20
CA ILE A 59 -3.69 -13.08 7.23
C ILE A 59 -3.22 -12.88 8.67
N ASP A 60 -1.91 -12.74 8.85
CA ASP A 60 -1.27 -12.46 10.13
C ASP A 60 -0.98 -10.98 10.32
N TYR A 61 -0.85 -10.56 11.57
CA TYR A 61 -0.52 -9.19 11.94
C TYR A 61 0.81 -9.14 12.68
N ALA A 62 1.78 -8.45 12.06
CA ALA A 62 3.04 -8.09 12.71
C ALA A 62 3.07 -6.57 12.97
N PRO A 63 2.75 -6.11 14.18
CA PRO A 63 2.68 -4.68 14.47
C PRO A 63 4.04 -4.03 14.29
N TRP A 64 4.09 -2.98 13.48
CA TRP A 64 5.30 -2.22 13.23
C TRP A 64 5.02 -0.73 13.06
N TRP A 65 6.01 0.08 13.33
CA TRP A 65 5.89 1.51 13.10
C TRP A 65 6.11 1.83 11.63
N VAL A 66 5.22 2.61 11.03
CA VAL A 66 5.27 2.95 9.60
C VAL A 66 6.64 3.46 9.15
N TRP A 67 7.28 4.31 9.96
CA TRP A 67 8.61 4.82 9.66
C TRP A 67 9.75 3.82 9.95
N GLY A 68 9.49 2.76 10.68
CA GLY A 68 10.48 1.74 11.04
C GLY A 68 10.69 0.67 9.97
N ALA A 69 9.69 0.45 9.11
CA ALA A 69 9.74 -0.63 8.12
C ALA A 69 10.90 -0.46 7.13
N HIS A 70 11.09 0.74 6.57
CA HIS A 70 12.21 1.01 5.66
C HIS A 70 13.56 0.88 6.34
N LYS A 71 13.68 1.30 7.60
CA LYS A 71 14.91 1.16 8.39
C LYS A 71 15.22 -0.31 8.70
N ALA A 72 14.18 -1.10 9.02
CA ALA A 72 14.36 -2.53 9.25
C ALA A 72 14.84 -3.26 7.99
N LEU A 73 14.31 -2.89 6.82
CA LEU A 73 14.79 -3.38 5.52
C LEU A 73 16.22 -2.96 5.23
N ASP A 74 16.58 -1.70 5.49
CA ASP A 74 17.95 -1.20 5.27
C ASP A 74 18.97 -1.87 6.18
N GLU A 75 18.61 -2.14 7.43
CA GLU A 75 19.42 -2.80 8.42
C GLU A 75 19.36 -4.34 8.33
N GLN A 76 18.56 -4.89 7.42
CA GLN A 76 18.34 -6.34 7.25
C GLN A 76 18.03 -7.05 8.58
N ARG A 77 17.13 -6.47 9.38
CA ARG A 77 16.72 -7.06 10.65
C ARG A 77 15.97 -8.36 10.41
N ASP A 78 16.01 -9.25 11.40
CA ASP A 78 15.31 -10.55 11.35
C ASP A 78 13.86 -10.41 10.86
N GLY A 79 13.50 -11.16 9.82
CA GLY A 79 12.21 -11.09 9.15
C GLY A 79 12.08 -9.95 8.14
N TYR A 80 13.12 -9.15 7.92
CA TYR A 80 13.23 -8.06 6.94
C TYR A 80 14.43 -8.23 6.01
N GLU A 81 14.66 -9.47 5.62
CA GLU A 81 15.67 -9.81 4.63
C GLU A 81 15.28 -9.23 3.24
N LEU A 82 16.17 -9.41 2.28
CA LEU A 82 15.92 -9.02 0.91
C LEU A 82 14.66 -9.71 0.35
N TYR A 83 13.82 -8.95 -0.32
CA TYR A 83 12.67 -9.52 -1.00
C TYR A 83 13.09 -10.15 -2.34
N ASP A 84 12.55 -11.31 -2.65
CA ASP A 84 12.69 -11.87 -4.00
C ASP A 84 11.99 -10.98 -5.01
N THR A 85 10.79 -10.52 -4.68
CA THR A 85 9.98 -9.70 -5.58
C THR A 85 9.30 -8.58 -4.81
N THR A 86 9.31 -7.38 -5.38
CA THR A 86 8.51 -6.24 -4.89
C THR A 86 7.51 -5.81 -5.96
N PHE A 87 6.27 -5.61 -5.52
CA PHE A 87 5.20 -5.06 -6.34
C PHE A 87 4.91 -3.62 -5.95
N VAL A 88 4.81 -2.74 -6.93
CA VAL A 88 4.39 -1.35 -6.71
C VAL A 88 3.31 -0.96 -7.70
N VAL A 89 2.44 -0.02 -7.31
CA VAL A 89 1.48 0.60 -8.22
C VAL A 89 2.01 1.97 -8.61
N VAL A 90 2.13 2.21 -9.90
CA VAL A 90 2.70 3.43 -10.46
C VAL A 90 1.77 4.10 -11.48
N SER A 91 1.99 5.38 -11.76
CA SER A 91 1.37 6.05 -12.89
C SER A 91 1.92 5.55 -14.22
N GLU A 92 1.27 5.91 -15.33
CA GLU A 92 1.91 5.82 -16.65
C GLU A 92 3.22 6.62 -16.68
N PRO A 93 4.21 6.19 -17.46
CA PRO A 93 5.45 6.94 -17.64
C PRO A 93 5.19 8.31 -18.30
N ASN A 94 5.97 9.30 -17.91
CA ASN A 94 5.99 10.59 -18.61
C ASN A 94 6.93 10.53 -19.84
N GLU A 95 7.05 11.64 -20.56
CA GLU A 95 7.90 11.77 -21.74
C GLU A 95 9.40 11.55 -21.49
N HIS A 96 9.83 11.62 -20.23
CA HIS A 96 11.21 11.37 -19.79
C HIS A 96 11.41 9.98 -19.21
N GLY A 97 10.42 9.08 -19.30
CA GLY A 97 10.50 7.73 -18.78
C GLY A 97 10.36 7.62 -17.26
N TYR A 98 9.79 8.61 -16.56
CA TYR A 98 9.53 8.54 -15.14
C TYR A 98 8.08 8.15 -14.85
N VAL A 99 7.91 7.21 -13.94
CA VAL A 99 6.64 6.80 -13.33
C VAL A 99 6.54 7.34 -11.91
N CYS A 100 5.33 7.60 -11.42
CA CYS A 100 5.10 8.15 -10.09
C CYS A 100 4.46 7.11 -9.16
N LEU A 101 5.00 6.96 -7.95
CA LEU A 101 4.42 6.14 -6.88
C LEU A 101 3.13 6.73 -6.30
N GLY A 102 2.82 7.99 -6.65
CA GLY A 102 1.62 8.67 -6.21
C GLY A 102 1.64 9.07 -4.74
N ASN A 103 0.51 8.96 -4.08
CA ASN A 103 0.28 9.42 -2.71
C ASN A 103 0.66 8.42 -1.60
N ILE A 104 1.06 7.22 -1.96
CA ILE A 104 1.49 6.18 -1.01
C ILE A 104 2.88 5.72 -1.40
N THR A 105 3.88 6.27 -0.75
CA THR A 105 5.28 5.98 -1.04
C THR A 105 5.93 5.13 0.04
N TRP A 106 5.62 5.40 1.27
CA TRP A 106 6.15 4.77 2.51
C TRP A 106 7.53 4.13 2.32
N ASP A 107 7.60 2.78 2.32
CA ASP A 107 8.81 2.00 2.12
C ASP A 107 9.04 1.56 0.65
N ALA A 108 8.18 2.00 -0.30
CA ALA A 108 8.21 1.51 -1.67
C ALA A 108 9.59 1.64 -2.35
N LYS A 109 10.25 2.79 -2.23
CA LYS A 109 11.59 2.98 -2.81
C LYS A 109 12.65 2.11 -2.15
N THR A 110 12.59 1.92 -0.83
CA THR A 110 13.51 1.04 -0.11
C THR A 110 13.26 -0.41 -0.51
N SER A 111 12.00 -0.83 -0.57
CA SER A 111 11.62 -2.17 -1.02
C SER A 111 12.09 -2.46 -2.45
N LEU A 112 11.93 -1.51 -3.38
CA LEU A 112 12.43 -1.64 -4.75
C LEU A 112 13.95 -1.78 -4.81
N LYS A 113 14.69 -1.00 -4.03
CA LYS A 113 16.15 -1.09 -3.97
C LYS A 113 16.64 -2.42 -3.40
N ARG A 114 15.85 -3.07 -2.56
CA ARG A 114 16.17 -4.31 -1.85
C ARG A 114 15.57 -5.56 -2.48
N ALA A 115 14.79 -5.43 -3.54
CA ALA A 115 14.20 -6.56 -4.26
C ALA A 115 15.11 -7.04 -5.39
N ARG A 116 15.11 -8.35 -5.61
CA ARG A 116 15.76 -8.96 -6.77
C ARG A 116 14.96 -8.72 -8.04
N LEU A 117 13.63 -8.75 -7.94
CA LEU A 117 12.69 -8.51 -9.05
C LEU A 117 11.70 -7.40 -8.67
N ARG A 118 11.52 -6.43 -9.56
CA ARG A 118 10.71 -5.22 -9.36
C ARG A 118 9.63 -5.15 -10.41
N ILE A 119 8.38 -5.34 -9.98
CA ILE A 119 7.21 -5.39 -10.88
C ILE A 119 6.30 -4.20 -10.58
N ALA A 120 6.00 -3.42 -11.60
CA ALA A 120 5.11 -2.28 -11.52
C ALA A 120 3.75 -2.59 -12.14
N GLU A 121 2.68 -2.44 -11.36
CA GLU A 121 1.31 -2.35 -11.85
C GLU A 121 1.08 -0.91 -12.29
N VAL A 122 0.89 -0.70 -13.59
CA VAL A 122 0.72 0.63 -14.20
C VAL A 122 -0.75 0.98 -14.23
N ASN A 123 -1.13 1.99 -13.45
CA ASN A 123 -2.51 2.47 -13.37
C ASN A 123 -2.60 3.91 -13.89
N PRO A 124 -3.33 4.17 -15.00
CA PRO A 124 -3.48 5.51 -15.56
C PRO A 124 -4.15 6.49 -14.59
N ASN A 125 -4.96 5.98 -13.66
CA ASN A 125 -5.63 6.78 -12.63
C ASN A 125 -4.74 7.08 -11.42
N LYS A 126 -3.49 6.61 -11.37
CA LYS A 126 -2.58 6.88 -10.26
C LYS A 126 -2.19 8.36 -10.23
N PRO A 127 -2.43 9.09 -9.12
CA PRO A 127 -2.11 10.50 -9.05
C PRO A 127 -0.60 10.73 -9.13
N ARG A 128 -0.20 11.76 -9.85
CA ARG A 128 1.18 12.24 -9.88
C ARG A 128 1.37 13.27 -8.79
N THR A 129 2.37 13.06 -7.95
CA THR A 129 2.67 13.93 -6.80
C THR A 129 4.08 14.50 -6.90
N PHE A 130 4.30 15.62 -6.23
CA PHE A 130 5.64 16.23 -6.12
C PHE A 130 6.49 15.54 -5.05
N GLY A 131 7.78 15.83 -5.06
CA GLY A 131 8.75 15.31 -4.11
C GLY A 131 9.40 14.03 -4.57
N ASP A 132 9.95 13.24 -3.64
CA ASP A 132 10.70 12.02 -3.92
C ASP A 132 9.77 10.81 -4.20
N THR A 133 8.88 10.97 -5.19
CA THR A 133 7.87 9.97 -5.56
C THR A 133 8.08 9.37 -6.95
N TRP A 134 9.11 9.82 -7.65
CA TRP A 134 9.38 9.44 -9.02
C TRP A 134 10.46 8.37 -9.11
N ILE A 135 10.29 7.45 -10.06
CA ILE A 135 11.20 6.35 -10.37
C ILE A 135 11.34 6.30 -11.89
N HIS A 136 12.56 6.13 -12.39
CA HIS A 136 12.77 5.93 -13.82
C HIS A 136 12.42 4.48 -14.20
N VAL A 137 11.86 4.28 -15.40
CA VAL A 137 11.46 2.94 -15.87
C VAL A 137 12.60 1.93 -15.89
N SER A 138 13.86 2.37 -16.05
CA SER A 138 15.04 1.49 -15.99
C SER A 138 15.30 0.89 -14.61
N GLU A 139 14.64 1.39 -13.56
CA GLU A 139 14.74 0.84 -12.20
C GLU A 139 13.71 -0.27 -11.94
N LEU A 140 12.88 -0.60 -12.92
CA LEU A 140 11.81 -1.59 -12.85
C LEU A 140 12.03 -2.67 -13.91
N ASP A 141 11.71 -3.91 -13.57
CA ASP A 141 12.00 -5.05 -14.44
C ASP A 141 10.79 -5.44 -15.32
N TYR A 142 9.56 -5.30 -14.78
CA TYR A 142 8.33 -5.61 -15.49
C TYR A 142 7.23 -4.59 -15.24
N PHE A 143 6.37 -4.42 -16.26
CA PHE A 143 5.23 -3.52 -16.23
C PHE A 143 3.96 -4.28 -16.56
N VAL A 144 2.96 -4.19 -15.70
CA VAL A 144 1.65 -4.84 -15.86
C VAL A 144 0.61 -3.73 -15.95
N PRO A 145 0.00 -3.48 -17.12
CA PRO A 145 -1.10 -2.52 -17.22
C PRO A 145 -2.32 -3.04 -16.45
N PHE A 146 -2.84 -2.22 -15.55
CA PHE A 146 -4.05 -2.55 -14.80
C PHE A 146 -4.77 -1.26 -14.38
N GLU A 147 -5.90 -1.00 -15.01
CA GLU A 147 -6.73 0.15 -14.67
C GLU A 147 -7.61 -0.16 -13.47
N SER A 148 -7.39 0.53 -12.37
CA SER A 148 -8.28 0.51 -11.22
C SER A 148 -8.79 1.90 -10.89
N PRO A 149 -10.02 2.04 -10.35
CA PRO A 149 -10.56 3.34 -9.97
C PRO A 149 -9.68 4.03 -8.93
N LEU A 150 -9.60 5.38 -9.01
CA LEU A 150 -8.98 6.20 -7.95
C LEU A 150 -9.63 5.98 -6.58
N ASP A 151 -10.89 5.61 -6.59
CA ASP A 151 -11.78 5.54 -5.42
C ASP A 151 -11.75 4.17 -4.70
N MET A 152 -10.75 3.33 -4.99
CA MET A 152 -10.61 2.06 -4.28
C MET A 152 -10.49 2.22 -2.75
N ALA A 153 -9.92 3.34 -2.28
CA ALA A 153 -9.87 3.64 -0.87
C ALA A 153 -11.27 3.87 -0.26
N ARG A 154 -12.17 4.46 -1.02
CA ARG A 154 -13.58 4.67 -0.64
C ARG A 154 -14.35 3.36 -0.67
N SER A 155 -14.18 2.59 -1.74
CA SER A 155 -14.77 1.26 -1.88
C SER A 155 -14.32 0.28 -0.79
N ALA A 156 -13.09 0.45 -0.28
CA ALA A 156 -12.56 -0.32 0.83
C ALA A 156 -12.98 0.21 2.23
N GLY A 157 -13.93 1.14 2.30
CA GLY A 157 -14.40 1.72 3.56
C GLY A 157 -13.36 2.59 4.28
N MET A 158 -12.33 3.06 3.56
CA MET A 158 -11.30 3.92 4.14
C MET A 158 -11.79 5.36 4.38
N TYR A 159 -12.89 5.73 3.75
CA TYR A 159 -13.59 7.02 3.93
C TYR A 159 -15.05 6.72 4.19
N ALA A 160 -15.46 6.80 5.43
CA ALA A 160 -16.88 6.83 5.79
C ALA A 160 -17.45 8.22 5.51
N ASP A 161 -18.75 8.32 5.27
CA ASP A 161 -19.42 9.61 5.30
C ASP A 161 -19.25 10.22 6.71
N PRO A 162 -19.11 11.56 6.82
CA PRO A 162 -18.95 12.22 8.10
C PRO A 162 -20.07 11.82 9.07
N ASP A 163 -19.71 11.47 10.28
CA ASP A 163 -20.71 11.19 11.31
C ASP A 163 -21.19 12.51 11.97
N PRO A 164 -22.30 12.49 12.74
CA PRO A 164 -22.82 13.71 13.38
C PRO A 164 -21.85 14.42 14.32
N TRP A 165 -20.78 13.74 14.77
CA TRP A 165 -19.77 14.30 15.65
C TRP A 165 -18.62 14.99 14.94
N ASP A 166 -18.42 14.70 13.66
CA ASP A 166 -17.28 15.25 12.89
C ASP A 166 -17.38 16.78 12.79
N GLU A 167 -18.54 17.33 12.49
CA GLU A 167 -18.72 18.77 12.37
C GLU A 167 -18.48 19.53 13.69
N PRO A 168 -19.06 19.14 14.84
CA PRO A 168 -18.74 19.75 16.12
C PRO A 168 -17.26 19.66 16.49
N ILE A 169 -16.61 18.53 16.24
CA ILE A 169 -15.18 18.33 16.48
C ILE A 169 -14.36 19.27 15.59
N ALA A 170 -14.64 19.32 14.30
CA ALA A 170 -13.96 20.20 13.36
C ALA A 170 -14.09 21.68 13.75
N ARG A 171 -15.29 22.10 14.19
CA ARG A 171 -15.53 23.47 14.67
C ARG A 171 -14.71 23.80 15.90
N ASN A 172 -14.67 22.88 16.88
CA ASN A 172 -13.88 23.06 18.09
C ASN A 172 -12.37 23.12 17.77
N VAL A 173 -11.87 22.25 16.91
CA VAL A 173 -10.46 22.27 16.48
C VAL A 173 -10.13 23.55 15.73
N SER A 174 -10.99 23.97 14.78
CA SER A 174 -10.79 25.18 14.00
C SER A 174 -10.69 26.44 14.87
N SER A 175 -11.44 26.47 16.01
CA SER A 175 -11.40 27.62 16.93
C SER A 175 -10.06 27.80 17.67
N LEU A 176 -9.21 26.76 17.65
CA LEU A 176 -7.88 26.78 18.27
C LEU A 176 -6.79 27.26 17.30
N ILE A 177 -7.10 27.30 16.00
CA ILE A 177 -6.15 27.63 14.94
C ILE A 177 -6.10 29.17 14.78
N ARG A 178 -4.91 29.72 14.63
CA ARG A 178 -4.65 31.16 14.46
C ARG A 178 -3.92 31.42 13.15
N ASP A 179 -4.01 32.63 12.67
CA ASP A 179 -3.24 33.10 11.52
C ASP A 179 -1.75 32.89 11.75
N GLY A 180 -1.07 32.26 10.76
CA GLY A 180 0.35 31.95 10.85
C GLY A 180 0.69 30.61 11.49
N ASP A 181 -0.29 29.85 12.01
CA ASP A 181 -0.05 28.53 12.55
C ASP A 181 0.35 27.53 11.47
N THR A 182 1.23 26.59 11.82
CA THR A 182 1.58 25.47 10.96
C THR A 182 0.76 24.24 11.36
N LEU A 183 -0.10 23.79 10.46
CA LEU A 183 -0.95 22.60 10.67
C LEU A 183 -0.32 21.36 10.08
N ARG A 184 -0.29 20.28 10.85
CA ARG A 184 0.04 18.95 10.37
C ARG A 184 -1.22 18.12 10.28
N ILE A 185 -1.71 17.92 9.06
CA ILE A 185 -2.88 17.07 8.78
C ILE A 185 -2.38 15.68 8.37
N ARG A 186 -2.85 14.64 9.04
CA ARG A 186 -2.55 13.26 8.65
C ARG A 186 -3.57 12.78 7.63
N LYS A 187 -3.13 11.89 6.76
CA LYS A 187 -4.02 11.10 5.92
C LYS A 187 -5.06 10.40 6.82
N PHE A 188 -6.31 10.37 6.39
CA PHE A 188 -7.47 9.82 7.13
C PHE A 188 -8.04 10.68 8.25
N SER A 189 -7.74 11.96 8.33
CA SER A 189 -8.55 12.87 9.12
C SER A 189 -9.79 13.31 8.34
N HIS A 190 -10.95 13.25 8.94
CA HIS A 190 -12.22 13.75 8.39
C HIS A 190 -12.42 15.25 8.66
N THR A 191 -11.37 15.96 9.08
CA THR A 191 -11.42 17.38 9.40
C THR A 191 -10.95 18.23 8.24
#